data_6cbdbdaf40884c7c74e9ae015d1373c9
#
_entry.id   6cbdbdaf40884c7c74e9ae015d1373c9
#
_cell.length_a   1.000
_cell.length_b   1.000
_cell.length_c   1.000
_cell.angle_alpha   90.00
_cell.angle_beta   90.00
_cell.angle_gamma   90.00
#
_symmetry.space_group_name_H-M   'P 1'
#
loop_
_entity.id
_entity.type
_entity.pdbx_description
1 polymer ?
#
loop_
_entity_poly.entity_id
_entity_poly.type
_entity_poly.pdbx_seq_one_letter_code
_entity_poly.pdbx_strand_id
1 'polypeptide(L)'
;MDNKTFEEIVVLWQADKKQYVKRSTYSAYSLLIANHLLPAFAGVNDVTEILVQDFVFTKLQQGLSQKSIKDILIVLKMILRYGVKQGYLEHREIDVKFPTERERQEVEVLSRNNQKRIMEYVQSHFTFMNLGIYICLCAGLRIGEV
;
A
#
# COMPACT_ATOMS: atom_id res chain seq x y z
N MET A 1 -7.19 24.21 -20.71
CA MET A 1 -6.96 23.09 -19.79
C MET A 1 -7.63 23.45 -18.48
N ASP A 2 -8.58 22.65 -18.01
CA ASP A 2 -9.12 22.80 -16.65
C ASP A 2 -8.06 22.31 -15.67
N ASN A 3 -7.32 23.25 -15.11
CA ASN A 3 -6.22 22.97 -14.21
C ASN A 3 -6.82 22.54 -12.85
N LYS A 4 -6.86 21.22 -12.59
CA LYS A 4 -7.40 20.64 -11.35
C LYS A 4 -6.33 20.41 -10.33
N THR A 5 -6.66 20.60 -9.05
CA THR A 5 -5.77 20.23 -7.94
C THR A 5 -5.63 18.71 -7.87
N PHE A 6 -4.55 18.25 -7.24
CA PHE A 6 -4.33 16.82 -7.00
C PHE A 6 -5.52 16.17 -6.27
N GLU A 7 -6.09 16.83 -5.28
CA GLU A 7 -7.26 16.36 -4.53
C GLU A 7 -8.49 16.16 -5.43
N GLU A 8 -8.79 17.10 -6.33
CA GLU A 8 -9.89 16.97 -7.29
C GLU A 8 -9.69 15.79 -8.24
N ILE A 9 -8.45 15.59 -8.69
CA ILE A 9 -8.10 14.44 -9.55
C ILE A 9 -8.25 13.12 -8.79
N VAL A 10 -7.87 13.08 -7.52
CA VAL A 10 -8.04 11.90 -6.63
C VAL A 10 -9.52 11.52 -6.54
N VAL A 11 -10.41 12.48 -6.29
CA VAL A 11 -11.87 12.22 -6.19
C VAL A 11 -12.40 11.58 -7.48
N LEU A 12 -12.05 12.15 -8.64
CA LEU A 12 -12.46 11.64 -9.95
C LEU A 12 -11.87 10.25 -10.22
N TRP A 13 -10.59 10.05 -9.91
CA TRP A 13 -9.92 8.77 -10.08
C TRP A 13 -10.52 7.68 -9.19
N GLN A 14 -10.85 8.00 -7.93
CA GLN A 14 -11.48 7.04 -7.02
C GLN A 14 -12.86 6.62 -7.50
N ALA A 15 -13.67 7.57 -8.02
CA ALA A 15 -15.00 7.28 -8.57
C ALA A 15 -14.90 6.33 -9.78
N ASP A 16 -13.95 6.57 -10.68
CA ASP A 16 -13.67 5.71 -11.83
C ASP A 16 -13.17 4.34 -11.37
N LYS A 17 -12.16 4.29 -10.50
CA LYS A 17 -11.47 3.06 -10.08
C LYS A 17 -12.37 2.09 -9.33
N LYS A 18 -13.30 2.59 -8.54
CA LYS A 18 -14.28 1.79 -7.78
C LYS A 18 -15.06 0.81 -8.65
N GLN A 19 -15.25 1.13 -9.94
CA GLN A 19 -16.01 0.30 -10.87
C GLN A 19 -15.23 -0.91 -11.40
N TYR A 20 -13.90 -0.88 -11.35
CA TYR A 20 -13.02 -1.85 -12.03
C TYR A 20 -12.19 -2.73 -11.10
N VAL A 21 -12.15 -2.42 -9.80
CA VAL A 21 -11.32 -3.18 -8.85
C VAL A 21 -12.15 -3.84 -7.75
N LYS A 22 -11.63 -4.91 -7.18
CA LYS A 22 -12.24 -5.58 -6.02
C LYS A 22 -12.33 -4.61 -4.84
N ARG A 23 -13.35 -4.78 -3.99
CA ARG A 23 -13.58 -3.95 -2.80
C ARG A 23 -12.35 -3.86 -1.89
N SER A 24 -11.65 -4.97 -1.66
CA SER A 24 -10.42 -5.00 -0.86
C SER A 24 -9.30 -4.15 -1.45
N THR A 25 -9.10 -4.23 -2.77
CA THR A 25 -8.10 -3.42 -3.49
C THR A 25 -8.44 -1.93 -3.42
N TYR A 26 -9.73 -1.59 -3.63
CA TYR A 26 -10.19 -0.20 -3.51
C TYR A 26 -9.97 0.35 -2.10
N SER A 27 -10.29 -0.43 -1.05
CA SER A 27 -10.05 -0.04 0.34
C SER A 27 -8.56 0.19 0.63
N ALA A 28 -7.68 -0.66 0.10
CA ALA A 28 -6.23 -0.48 0.24
C ALA A 28 -5.76 0.83 -0.42
N TYR A 29 -6.21 1.11 -1.65
CA TYR A 29 -5.88 2.38 -2.32
C TYR A 29 -6.40 3.59 -1.54
N SER A 30 -7.64 3.53 -1.04
CA SER A 30 -8.23 4.63 -0.27
C SER A 30 -7.45 4.91 1.01
N LEU A 31 -6.95 3.88 1.70
CA LEU A 31 -6.10 4.05 2.89
C LEU A 31 -4.75 4.69 2.55
N LEU A 32 -4.09 4.27 1.47
CA LEU A 32 -2.82 4.87 1.05
C LEU A 32 -3.00 6.34 0.65
N ILE A 33 -4.09 6.66 -0.02
CA ILE A 33 -4.43 8.03 -0.43
C ILE A 33 -4.70 8.90 0.81
N ALA A 34 -5.59 8.46 1.70
CA ALA A 34 -5.98 9.24 2.87
C ALA A 34 -4.81 9.46 3.85
N ASN A 35 -4.00 8.43 4.07
CA ASN A 35 -2.94 8.49 5.08
C ASN A 35 -1.63 9.10 4.58
N HIS A 36 -1.38 9.08 3.26
CA HIS A 36 -0.07 9.47 2.74
C HIS A 36 -0.13 10.51 1.62
N LEU A 37 -1.02 10.34 0.62
CA LEU A 37 -1.00 11.18 -0.57
C LEU A 37 -1.72 12.50 -0.37
N LEU A 38 -2.94 12.51 0.18
CA LEU A 38 -3.68 13.74 0.44
C LEU A 38 -2.97 14.66 1.42
N PRO A 39 -2.41 14.19 2.57
CA PRO A 39 -1.67 15.06 3.46
C PRO A 39 -0.44 15.72 2.81
N ALA A 40 0.14 15.11 1.78
CA ALA A 40 1.33 15.61 1.11
C ALA A 40 1.03 16.49 -0.11
N PHE A 41 -0.04 16.20 -0.87
CA PHE A 41 -0.26 16.78 -2.19
C PHE A 41 -1.62 17.44 -2.42
N ALA A 42 -2.56 17.46 -1.42
CA ALA A 42 -3.94 17.90 -1.63
C ALA A 42 -4.09 19.25 -2.37
N GLY A 43 -3.38 20.27 -1.92
CA GLY A 43 -3.43 21.62 -2.50
C GLY A 43 -2.49 21.85 -3.70
N VAL A 44 -1.82 20.80 -4.21
CA VAL A 44 -0.81 20.93 -5.26
C VAL A 44 -1.48 20.81 -6.63
N ASN A 45 -1.25 21.79 -7.51
CA ASN A 45 -1.75 21.78 -8.88
C ASN A 45 -0.83 21.00 -9.83
N ASP A 46 0.47 20.94 -9.50
CA ASP A 46 1.48 20.31 -10.34
C ASP A 46 2.45 19.48 -9.48
N VAL A 47 2.31 18.16 -9.56
CA VAL A 47 3.16 17.22 -8.81
C VAL A 47 4.46 17.01 -9.57
N THR A 48 5.51 17.68 -9.14
CA THR A 48 6.85 17.60 -9.75
C THR A 48 7.67 16.44 -9.16
N GLU A 49 8.72 16.02 -9.89
CA GLU A 49 9.66 14.99 -9.42
C GLU A 49 10.34 15.41 -8.10
N ILE A 50 10.66 16.72 -7.95
CA ILE A 50 11.28 17.24 -6.73
C ILE A 50 10.36 17.03 -5.52
N LEU A 51 9.07 17.37 -5.65
CA LEU A 51 8.10 17.17 -4.57
C LEU A 51 7.93 15.70 -4.21
N VAL A 52 7.95 14.80 -5.21
CA VAL A 52 7.86 13.35 -4.98
C VAL A 52 9.13 12.83 -4.32
N GLN A 53 10.31 13.33 -4.69
CA GLN A 53 11.57 12.94 -4.06
C GLN A 53 11.62 13.40 -2.59
N ASP A 54 11.19 14.63 -2.29
CA ASP A 54 11.09 15.14 -0.91
C ASP A 54 10.08 14.34 -0.07
N PHE A 55 8.95 13.97 -0.67
CA PHE A 55 7.97 13.07 -0.05
C PHE A 55 8.62 11.73 0.33
N VAL A 56 9.40 11.12 -0.56
CA VAL A 56 10.08 9.85 -0.30
C VAL A 56 11.05 9.98 0.87
N PHE A 57 11.88 11.03 0.90
CA PHE A 57 12.81 11.25 2.01
C PHE A 57 12.06 11.46 3.33
N THR A 58 10.99 12.23 3.33
CA THR A 58 10.16 12.45 4.52
C THR A 58 9.58 11.13 5.04
N LYS A 59 9.07 10.27 4.15
CA LYS A 59 8.52 8.96 4.54
C LYS A 59 9.58 8.00 5.06
N LEU A 60 10.78 8.01 4.49
CA LEU A 60 11.92 7.24 5.00
C LEU A 60 12.33 7.70 6.41
N GLN A 61 12.39 9.02 6.65
CA GLN A 61 12.67 9.59 7.97
C GLN A 61 11.58 9.23 9.01
N GLN A 62 10.34 9.08 8.59
CA GLN A 62 9.24 8.59 9.42
C GLN A 62 9.29 7.08 9.70
N GLY A 63 10.29 6.37 9.17
CA GLY A 63 10.50 4.95 9.40
C GLY A 63 9.71 4.01 8.48
N LEU A 64 9.09 4.51 7.39
CA LEU A 64 8.45 3.63 6.43
C LEU A 64 9.50 2.85 5.62
N SER A 65 9.19 1.57 5.37
CA SER A 65 10.04 0.74 4.51
C SER A 65 10.02 1.24 3.05
N GLN A 66 11.11 1.03 2.33
CA GLN A 66 11.16 1.36 0.90
C GLN A 66 10.06 0.65 0.11
N LYS A 67 9.72 -0.59 0.48
CA LYS A 67 8.62 -1.35 -0.14
C LYS A 67 7.29 -0.62 0.04
N SER A 68 6.95 -0.20 1.26
CA SER A 68 5.72 0.53 1.53
C SER A 68 5.66 1.85 0.75
N ILE A 69 6.78 2.57 0.65
CA ILE A 69 6.84 3.81 -0.12
C ILE A 69 6.65 3.54 -1.61
N LYS A 70 7.27 2.49 -2.17
CA LYS A 70 7.06 2.08 -3.56
C LYS A 70 5.58 1.76 -3.85
N ASP A 71 4.88 1.09 -2.93
CA ASP A 71 3.44 0.81 -3.07
C ASP A 71 2.61 2.11 -3.08
N ILE A 72 2.94 3.08 -2.24
CA ILE A 72 2.31 4.42 -2.27
C ILE A 72 2.57 5.12 -3.60
N LEU A 73 3.80 5.08 -4.11
CA LEU A 73 4.18 5.69 -5.39
C LEU A 73 3.48 5.03 -6.59
N ILE A 74 3.19 3.73 -6.54
CA ILE A 74 2.37 3.05 -7.57
C ILE A 74 1.00 3.70 -7.65
N VAL A 75 0.35 3.94 -6.50
CA VAL A 75 -0.98 4.59 -6.47
C VAL A 75 -0.88 6.04 -6.96
N LEU A 76 0.13 6.80 -6.52
CA LEU A 76 0.39 8.15 -7.01
C LEU A 76 0.52 8.18 -8.54
N LYS A 77 1.38 7.33 -9.10
CA LYS A 77 1.57 7.24 -10.56
C LYS A 77 0.29 6.86 -11.31
N MET A 78 -0.58 6.02 -10.73
CA MET A 78 -1.88 5.70 -11.34
C MET A 78 -2.81 6.93 -11.38
N ILE A 79 -2.85 7.73 -10.31
CA ILE A 79 -3.65 8.94 -10.23
C ILE A 79 -3.15 9.98 -11.25
N LEU A 80 -1.83 10.21 -11.30
CA LEU A 80 -1.23 11.15 -12.25
C LEU A 80 -1.46 10.74 -13.70
N ARG A 81 -1.31 9.45 -14.03
CA ARG A 81 -1.64 8.93 -15.37
C ARG A 81 -3.10 9.15 -15.75
N TYR A 82 -4.00 8.98 -14.79
CA TYR A 82 -5.41 9.29 -15.00
C TYR A 82 -5.60 10.78 -15.31
N GLY A 83 -5.00 11.68 -14.52
CA GLY A 83 -5.03 13.12 -14.74
C GLY A 83 -4.54 13.53 -16.14
N VAL A 84 -3.42 12.93 -16.58
CA VAL A 84 -2.90 13.13 -17.94
C VAL A 84 -3.88 12.63 -19.02
N LYS A 85 -4.43 11.42 -18.85
CA LYS A 85 -5.39 10.83 -19.79
C LYS A 85 -6.65 11.68 -19.94
N GLN A 86 -7.10 12.34 -18.87
CA GLN A 86 -8.27 13.22 -18.88
C GLN A 86 -7.95 14.65 -19.33
N GLY A 87 -6.69 14.97 -19.60
CA GLY A 87 -6.26 16.31 -20.01
C GLY A 87 -6.20 17.34 -18.88
N TYR A 88 -6.20 16.89 -17.61
CA TYR A 88 -6.07 17.76 -16.44
C TYR A 88 -4.61 18.08 -16.10
N LEU A 89 -3.68 17.20 -16.48
CA LEU A 89 -2.26 17.33 -16.21
C LEU A 89 -1.44 17.13 -17.48
N GLU A 90 -0.28 17.77 -17.55
CA GLU A 90 0.74 17.46 -18.54
C GLU A 90 1.48 16.16 -18.18
N HIS A 91 1.88 15.41 -19.21
CA HIS A 91 2.68 14.20 -19.01
C HIS A 91 4.08 14.57 -18.53
N ARG A 92 4.48 14.00 -17.39
CA ARG A 92 5.86 14.09 -16.87
C ARG A 92 6.33 12.73 -16.41
N GLU A 93 7.58 12.41 -16.72
CA GLU A 93 8.26 11.29 -16.09
C GLU A 93 8.67 11.67 -14.68
N ILE A 94 8.39 10.77 -13.73
CA ILE A 94 8.81 10.92 -12.34
C ILE A 94 9.72 9.74 -12.03
N ASP A 95 11.02 10.00 -12.00
CA ASP A 95 12.04 9.04 -11.61
C ASP A 95 12.54 9.34 -10.19
N VAL A 96 12.26 8.43 -9.27
CA VAL A 96 12.54 8.61 -7.84
C VAL A 96 13.68 7.70 -7.42
N LYS A 97 14.67 8.29 -6.76
CA LYS A 97 15.83 7.58 -6.25
C LYS A 97 15.60 7.12 -4.81
N PHE A 98 15.96 5.87 -4.54
CA PHE A 98 15.97 5.29 -3.20
C PHE A 98 17.39 5.06 -2.73
N PRO A 99 17.66 5.18 -1.42
CA PRO A 99 18.92 4.72 -0.84
C PRO A 99 19.11 3.22 -1.11
N THR A 100 20.36 2.78 -1.21
CA THR A 100 20.67 1.34 -1.30
C THR A 100 20.14 0.64 -0.06
N GLU A 101 19.31 -0.39 -0.22
CA GLU A 101 18.82 -1.20 0.90
C GLU A 101 20.01 -1.90 1.58
N ARG A 102 20.17 -1.65 2.86
CA ARG A 102 21.05 -2.41 3.73
C ARG A 102 20.23 -3.56 4.30
N GLU A 103 20.64 -4.79 3.95
CA GLU A 103 20.18 -6.08 4.47
C GLU A 103 18.68 -6.41 4.31
N ARG A 104 18.41 -7.54 3.65
CA ARG A 104 17.11 -8.20 3.72
C ARG A 104 16.95 -8.73 5.14
N GLN A 105 15.90 -8.32 5.85
CA GLN A 105 15.51 -9.02 7.07
C GLN A 105 15.23 -10.48 6.71
N GLU A 106 15.94 -11.39 7.37
CA GLU A 106 15.64 -12.82 7.27
C GLU A 106 14.20 -13.05 7.74
N VAL A 107 13.47 -13.86 6.97
CA VAL A 107 12.11 -14.25 7.36
C VAL A 107 12.22 -15.17 8.57
N GLU A 108 11.72 -14.71 9.72
CA GLU A 108 11.62 -15.57 10.90
C GLU A 108 10.63 -16.71 10.63
N VAL A 109 11.15 -17.93 10.69
CA VAL A 109 10.36 -19.14 10.56
C VAL A 109 10.05 -19.69 11.95
N LEU A 110 8.81 -20.07 12.20
CA LEU A 110 8.41 -20.72 13.44
C LEU A 110 9.25 -22.00 13.68
N SER A 111 9.93 -22.04 14.83
CA SER A 111 10.64 -23.25 15.23
C SER A 111 9.64 -24.41 15.47
N ARG A 112 10.08 -25.66 15.29
CA ARG A 112 9.24 -26.84 15.55
C ARG A 112 8.63 -26.84 16.97
N ASN A 113 9.39 -26.37 17.94
CA ASN A 113 8.94 -26.27 19.33
C ASN A 113 7.83 -25.23 19.50
N ASN A 114 7.99 -24.05 18.88
CA ASN A 114 6.96 -23.01 18.92
C ASN A 114 5.70 -23.45 18.17
N GLN A 115 5.85 -24.13 17.04
CA GLN A 115 4.71 -24.71 16.30
C GLN A 115 3.94 -25.69 17.19
N LYS A 116 4.64 -26.59 17.88
CA LYS A 116 4.02 -27.57 18.79
C LYS A 116 3.23 -26.89 19.91
N ARG A 117 3.84 -25.89 20.57
CA ARG A 117 3.19 -25.11 21.65
C ARG A 117 1.94 -24.38 21.16
N ILE A 118 1.98 -23.79 19.96
CA ILE A 118 0.80 -23.14 19.36
C ILE A 118 -0.29 -24.18 19.08
N MET A 119 0.07 -25.35 18.52
CA MET A 119 -0.88 -26.43 18.24
C MET A 119 -1.57 -26.95 19.51
N GLU A 120 -0.82 -27.17 20.58
CA GLU A 120 -1.34 -27.58 21.88
C GLU A 120 -2.31 -26.53 22.46
N TYR A 121 -1.94 -25.25 22.37
CA TYR A 121 -2.79 -24.15 22.83
C TYR A 121 -4.11 -24.07 22.06
N VAL A 122 -4.08 -24.05 20.72
CA VAL A 122 -5.29 -23.92 19.89
C VAL A 122 -6.21 -25.13 20.02
N GLN A 123 -5.68 -26.32 20.29
CA GLN A 123 -6.46 -27.54 20.57
C GLN A 123 -7.14 -27.49 21.94
N SER A 124 -6.50 -26.92 22.94
CA SER A 124 -7.04 -26.83 24.31
C SER A 124 -8.00 -25.65 24.51
N HIS A 125 -7.97 -24.63 23.62
CA HIS A 125 -8.80 -23.44 23.70
C HIS A 125 -9.63 -23.27 22.43
N PHE A 126 -10.75 -23.98 22.37
CA PHE A 126 -11.59 -23.95 21.17
C PHE A 126 -12.26 -22.59 20.98
N THR A 127 -11.98 -21.96 19.84
CA THR A 127 -12.70 -20.83 19.25
C THR A 127 -12.70 -21.00 17.74
N PHE A 128 -13.62 -20.38 17.01
CA PHE A 128 -13.58 -20.40 15.53
C PHE A 128 -12.28 -19.82 14.97
N MET A 129 -11.71 -18.82 15.63
CA MET A 129 -10.41 -18.26 15.24
C MET A 129 -9.30 -19.31 15.44
N ASN A 130 -9.26 -19.99 16.57
CA ASN A 130 -8.27 -21.02 16.85
C ASN A 130 -8.41 -22.23 15.92
N LEU A 131 -9.63 -22.58 15.54
CA LEU A 131 -9.89 -23.60 14.50
C LEU A 131 -9.28 -23.18 13.16
N GLY A 132 -9.48 -21.92 12.74
CA GLY A 132 -8.86 -21.37 11.51
C GLY A 132 -7.34 -21.43 11.56
N ILE A 133 -6.72 -21.02 12.68
CA ILE A 133 -5.26 -21.10 12.87
C ILE A 133 -4.78 -22.57 12.79
N TYR A 134 -5.51 -23.49 13.42
CA TYR A 134 -5.19 -24.91 13.38
C TYR A 134 -5.21 -25.46 11.94
N ILE A 135 -6.24 -25.15 11.17
CA ILE A 135 -6.36 -25.56 9.77
C ILE A 135 -5.21 -24.97 8.93
N CYS A 136 -4.88 -23.70 9.11
CA CYS A 136 -3.74 -23.06 8.42
C CYS A 136 -2.42 -23.78 8.72
N LEU A 137 -2.16 -24.11 9.98
CA LEU A 137 -0.93 -24.78 10.40
C LEU A 137 -0.83 -26.22 9.89
N CYS A 138 -1.95 -26.95 9.86
CA CYS A 138 -1.98 -28.35 9.40
C CYS A 138 -1.94 -28.48 7.87
N ALA A 139 -2.68 -27.63 7.17
CA ALA A 139 -2.85 -27.71 5.71
C ALA A 139 -1.93 -26.77 4.92
N GLY A 140 -1.15 -25.90 5.59
CA GLY A 140 -0.28 -24.93 4.94
C GLY A 140 -1.05 -23.83 4.19
N LEU A 141 -2.31 -23.57 4.57
CA LEU A 141 -3.17 -22.58 3.95
C LEU A 141 -2.85 -21.16 4.45
N ARG A 142 -3.07 -20.15 3.58
CA ARG A 142 -3.07 -18.76 4.03
C ARG A 142 -4.36 -18.45 4.78
N ILE A 143 -4.30 -17.51 5.74
CA ILE A 143 -5.47 -17.13 6.56
C ILE A 143 -6.68 -16.67 5.72
N GLY A 144 -6.48 -16.15 4.53
CA GLY A 144 -7.54 -15.74 3.61
C GLY A 144 -8.12 -16.88 2.75
N GLU A 145 -7.61 -18.10 2.91
CA GLU A 145 -8.06 -19.32 2.18
C GLU A 145 -8.92 -20.24 3.10
N VAL A 146 -9.03 -19.88 4.37
CA VAL A 146 -9.87 -20.50 5.40
C VAL A 146 -11.13 -19.64 5.61
#